data_7524db027425a96f2160c6793faecb3d
#
_entry.id   7524db027425a96f2160c6793faecb3d
#
_cell.length_a   1.000
_cell.length_b   1.000
_cell.length_c   1.000
_cell.angle_alpha   90.00
_cell.angle_beta   90.00
_cell.angle_gamma   90.00
#
_symmetry.space_group_name_H-M   'P 1'
#
loop_
_entity.id
_entity.type
_entity.pdbx_description
1 polymer ?
#
loop_
_entity_poly.entity_id
_entity_poly.type
_entity_poly.pdbx_seq_one_letter_code
_entity_poly.pdbx_strand_id
1 'polypeptide(L)'
;IITSASHFSLDTYIVLDENGERIADSHRLTHIGNKLRQSLANPDQFPAIVDRRMPRQLKHFDVRTEVNLSNDLVHQRTVVEIITLDRPGLLARIGRIFMEHGVNLQNARIATLGERAEDVFFLTDSQQQPLSDPELCERLCNALRTQLDGNSTSR
;
A
#
# COMPACT_ATOMS: atom_id res chain seq x y z
N ILE A 1 13.03 -1.78 0.23
CA ILE A 1 13.58 -2.29 -1.04
C ILE A 1 12.91 -3.62 -1.28
N ILE A 2 12.21 -3.74 -2.39
CA ILE A 2 11.54 -4.96 -2.84
C ILE A 2 12.28 -5.45 -4.07
N THR A 3 12.75 -6.68 -4.02
CA THR A 3 13.42 -7.33 -5.16
C THR A 3 12.81 -8.71 -5.34
N SER A 4 12.25 -9.02 -6.49
CA SER A 4 11.75 -10.35 -6.81
C SER A 4 12.58 -10.96 -7.94
N ALA A 5 12.99 -12.21 -7.75
CA ALA A 5 13.61 -13.02 -8.78
C ALA A 5 13.21 -14.49 -8.58
N SER A 6 12.79 -15.17 -9.64
CA SER A 6 12.55 -16.62 -9.67
C SER A 6 11.65 -17.13 -8.51
N HIS A 7 10.48 -16.52 -8.31
CA HIS A 7 9.50 -16.88 -7.27
C HIS A 7 9.89 -16.54 -5.82
N PHE A 8 10.97 -15.81 -5.61
CA PHE A 8 11.37 -15.31 -4.30
C PHE A 8 11.25 -13.79 -4.26
N SER A 9 10.79 -13.26 -3.13
CA SER A 9 10.78 -11.83 -2.81
C SER A 9 11.76 -11.58 -1.66
N LEU A 10 12.53 -10.51 -1.76
CA LEU A 10 13.38 -10.01 -0.68
C LEU A 10 12.92 -8.61 -0.30
N ASP A 11 12.28 -8.51 0.84
CA ASP A 11 11.77 -7.25 1.37
C ASP A 11 12.52 -6.86 2.63
N THR A 12 13.01 -5.63 2.67
CA THR A 12 13.71 -5.09 3.84
C THR A 12 12.89 -3.97 4.47
N TYR A 13 12.53 -4.16 5.74
CA TYR A 13 11.82 -3.17 6.54
C TYR A 13 12.69 -2.71 7.70
N ILE A 14 12.79 -1.39 7.88
CA ILE A 14 13.38 -0.78 9.08
C ILE A 14 12.23 -0.38 9.98
N VAL A 15 12.15 -1.00 11.17
CA VAL A 15 11.05 -0.81 12.09
C VAL A 15 11.52 -0.10 13.34
N LEU A 16 10.85 0.98 13.70
CA LEU A 16 11.08 1.77 14.91
C LEU A 16 9.88 1.64 15.85
N ASP A 17 10.05 2.06 17.10
CA ASP A 17 8.95 2.16 18.05
C ASP A 17 8.09 3.43 17.79
N GLU A 18 7.12 3.69 18.65
CA GLU A 18 6.21 4.84 18.53
C GLU A 18 6.89 6.20 18.74
N ASN A 19 8.10 6.21 19.32
CA ASN A 19 8.91 7.42 19.54
C ASN A 19 9.95 7.61 18.42
N GLY A 20 10.00 6.71 17.41
CA GLY A 20 11.01 6.70 16.37
C GLY A 20 12.34 6.09 16.80
N GLU A 21 12.38 5.40 17.93
CA GLU A 21 13.59 4.79 18.50
C GLU A 21 13.72 3.31 18.11
N ARG A 22 14.92 2.79 18.21
CA ARG A 22 15.21 1.37 17.98
C ARG A 22 14.48 0.49 19.00
N ILE A 23 13.78 -0.52 18.53
CA ILE A 23 13.16 -1.54 19.39
C ILE A 23 14.27 -2.37 20.06
N ALA A 24 14.48 -2.15 21.34
CA ALA A 24 15.51 -2.85 22.12
C ALA A 24 14.97 -4.12 22.82
N ASP A 25 13.65 -4.23 23.01
CA ASP A 25 13.01 -5.36 23.68
C ASP A 25 13.04 -6.61 22.78
N SER A 26 13.77 -7.63 23.20
CA SER A 26 13.93 -8.90 22.49
C SER A 26 12.61 -9.70 22.39
N HIS A 27 11.75 -9.62 23.40
CA HIS A 27 10.42 -10.25 23.36
C HIS A 27 9.55 -9.62 22.28
N ARG A 28 9.55 -8.29 22.19
CA ARG A 28 8.83 -7.55 21.16
C ARG A 28 9.35 -7.88 19.76
N LEU A 29 10.66 -7.96 19.57
CA LEU A 29 11.27 -8.36 18.29
C LEU A 29 10.87 -9.79 17.90
N THR A 30 10.92 -10.73 18.84
CA THR A 30 10.50 -12.11 18.61
C THR A 30 9.02 -12.18 18.26
N HIS A 31 8.17 -11.44 18.95
CA HIS A 31 6.73 -11.37 18.66
C HIS A 31 6.46 -10.85 17.25
N ILE A 32 7.12 -9.75 16.84
CA ILE A 32 7.01 -9.19 15.49
C ILE A 32 7.41 -10.24 14.45
N GLY A 33 8.55 -10.89 14.62
CA GLY A 33 9.04 -11.92 13.70
C GLY A 33 8.09 -13.12 13.58
N ASN A 34 7.54 -13.59 14.69
CA ASN A 34 6.58 -14.71 14.69
C ASN A 34 5.26 -14.31 14.02
N LYS A 35 4.75 -13.12 14.31
CA LYS A 35 3.53 -12.58 13.68
C LYS A 35 3.68 -12.47 12.17
N LEU A 36 4.83 -11.97 11.71
CA LEU A 36 5.15 -11.86 10.29
C LEU A 36 5.19 -13.23 9.62
N ARG A 37 5.92 -14.20 10.20
CA ARG A 37 5.97 -15.58 9.68
C ARG A 37 4.59 -16.20 9.60
N GLN A 38 3.76 -16.03 10.64
CA GLN A 38 2.39 -16.54 10.66
C GLN A 38 1.54 -15.92 9.54
N SER A 39 1.65 -14.61 9.32
CA SER A 39 0.90 -13.92 8.26
C SER A 39 1.35 -14.37 6.87
N LEU A 40 2.65 -14.55 6.65
CA LEU A 40 3.19 -15.05 5.38
C LEU A 40 2.84 -16.52 5.10
N ALA A 41 2.71 -17.34 6.14
CA ALA A 41 2.29 -18.73 6.00
C ALA A 41 0.79 -18.89 5.69
N ASN A 42 -0.01 -17.86 5.91
CA ASN A 42 -1.46 -17.87 5.67
C ASN A 42 -1.85 -16.67 4.80
N PRO A 43 -1.50 -16.68 3.51
CA PRO A 43 -1.71 -15.55 2.62
C PRO A 43 -3.19 -15.18 2.41
N ASP A 44 -4.10 -16.13 2.61
CA ASP A 44 -5.55 -15.88 2.50
C ASP A 44 -6.16 -15.22 3.75
N GLN A 45 -5.41 -15.17 4.84
CA GLN A 45 -5.84 -14.52 6.08
C GLN A 45 -5.23 -13.13 6.18
N PHE A 46 -5.93 -12.13 5.62
CA PHE A 46 -5.47 -10.75 5.76
C PHE A 46 -5.67 -10.26 7.19
N PRO A 47 -4.60 -9.75 7.83
CA PRO A 47 -4.76 -9.09 9.12
C PRO A 47 -5.71 -7.90 8.96
N ALA A 48 -6.49 -7.63 10.01
CA ALA A 48 -7.31 -6.42 10.04
C ALA A 48 -6.42 -5.20 9.79
N ILE A 49 -6.86 -4.31 8.91
CA ILE A 49 -6.17 -3.04 8.68
C ILE A 49 -6.12 -2.32 10.02
N VAL A 50 -4.93 -1.90 10.42
CA VAL A 50 -4.76 -1.12 11.65
C VAL A 50 -5.41 0.23 11.44
N ASP A 51 -6.62 0.39 11.94
CA ASP A 51 -7.37 1.65 11.94
C ASP A 51 -7.07 2.39 13.26
N ARG A 52 -5.85 2.91 13.37
CA ARG A 52 -5.52 3.83 14.47
C ARG A 52 -6.20 5.16 14.19
N ARG A 53 -6.82 5.74 15.23
CA ARG A 53 -7.38 7.09 15.12
C ARG A 53 -6.32 8.06 14.63
N MET A 54 -6.62 8.79 13.57
CA MET A 54 -5.78 9.87 13.08
C MET A 54 -5.47 10.86 14.22
N PRO A 55 -4.22 11.30 14.38
CA PRO A 55 -3.90 12.42 15.27
C PRO A 55 -4.81 13.60 14.97
N ARG A 56 -5.26 14.32 16.01
CA ARG A 56 -6.19 15.45 15.86
C ARG A 56 -5.67 16.53 14.89
N GLN A 57 -4.36 16.67 14.76
CA GLN A 57 -3.70 17.61 13.86
C GLN A 57 -3.95 17.31 12.37
N LEU A 58 -4.07 16.04 12.00
CA LEU A 58 -4.32 15.61 10.60
C LEU A 58 -5.77 15.85 10.13
N LYS A 59 -6.70 16.15 11.05
CA LYS A 59 -8.12 16.38 10.70
C LYS A 59 -8.38 17.70 9.96
N HIS A 60 -7.40 18.57 9.86
CA HIS A 60 -7.55 19.89 9.24
C HIS A 60 -7.01 19.98 7.80
N PHE A 61 -6.42 18.91 7.28
CA PHE A 61 -5.90 18.87 5.92
C PHE A 61 -6.88 18.14 4.99
N ASP A 62 -7.43 18.89 4.05
CA ASP A 62 -8.31 18.36 3.00
C ASP A 62 -7.45 18.01 1.77
N VAL A 63 -6.72 16.90 1.85
CA VAL A 63 -5.99 16.34 0.71
C VAL A 63 -6.91 15.35 0.03
N ARG A 64 -7.48 15.74 -1.11
CA ARG A 64 -8.25 14.81 -1.95
C ARG A 64 -7.32 13.79 -2.57
N THR A 65 -7.78 12.55 -2.63
CA THR A 65 -7.03 11.48 -3.29
C THR A 65 -7.03 11.70 -4.81
N GLU A 66 -5.84 11.86 -5.37
CA GLU A 66 -5.59 11.88 -6.80
C GLU A 66 -5.01 10.53 -7.22
N VAL A 67 -5.53 9.96 -8.30
CA VAL A 67 -5.06 8.70 -8.86
C VAL A 67 -4.88 8.87 -10.36
N ASN A 68 -3.66 8.66 -10.82
CA ASN A 68 -3.30 8.63 -12.23
C ASN A 68 -2.83 7.24 -12.62
N LEU A 69 -3.28 6.76 -13.77
CA LEU A 69 -2.90 5.48 -14.32
C LEU A 69 -2.35 5.67 -15.74
N SER A 70 -1.18 5.08 -16.00
CA SER A 70 -0.55 5.10 -17.32
C SER A 70 0.18 3.78 -17.58
N ASN A 71 0.35 3.41 -18.85
CA ASN A 71 1.07 2.21 -19.22
C ASN A 71 2.51 2.52 -19.65
N ASP A 72 3.47 1.90 -18.98
CA ASP A 72 4.89 1.86 -19.34
C ASP A 72 5.13 0.65 -20.23
N LEU A 73 4.96 0.85 -21.56
CA LEU A 73 5.12 -0.21 -22.54
C LEU A 73 6.56 -0.70 -22.69
N VAL A 74 7.53 0.12 -22.32
CA VAL A 74 8.95 -0.28 -22.36
C VAL A 74 9.25 -1.36 -21.33
N HIS A 75 8.70 -1.20 -20.13
CA HIS A 75 8.89 -2.15 -19.05
C HIS A 75 7.70 -3.11 -18.86
N GLN A 76 6.74 -3.11 -19.79
CA GLN A 76 5.57 -4.00 -19.79
C GLN A 76 4.80 -3.99 -18.47
N ARG A 77 4.44 -2.81 -17.99
CA ARG A 77 3.75 -2.62 -16.70
C ARG A 77 2.84 -1.40 -16.74
N THR A 78 1.91 -1.35 -15.82
CA THR A 78 1.07 -0.18 -15.56
C THR A 78 1.64 0.59 -14.37
N VAL A 79 1.73 1.89 -14.50
CA VAL A 79 2.13 2.82 -13.43
C VAL A 79 0.89 3.43 -12.83
N VAL A 80 0.74 3.32 -11.51
CA VAL A 80 -0.34 3.96 -10.75
C VAL A 80 0.29 4.94 -9.77
N GLU A 81 0.03 6.21 -9.97
CA GLU A 81 0.45 7.29 -9.07
C GLU A 81 -0.71 7.65 -8.14
N ILE A 82 -0.45 7.66 -6.85
CA ILE A 82 -1.45 7.98 -5.82
C ILE A 82 -0.92 9.11 -4.97
N ILE A 83 -1.69 10.20 -4.91
CA ILE A 83 -1.46 11.30 -4.00
C ILE A 83 -2.62 11.33 -3.03
N THR A 84 -2.35 11.22 -1.73
CA THR A 84 -3.41 11.17 -0.70
C THR A 84 -2.87 11.63 0.66
N LEU A 85 -3.74 11.78 1.63
CA LEU A 85 -3.35 12.04 3.02
C LEU A 85 -2.65 10.81 3.61
N ASP A 86 -1.45 11.00 4.16
CA ASP A 86 -0.74 9.91 4.88
C ASP A 86 -1.49 9.58 6.17
N ARG A 87 -1.78 8.29 6.36
CA ARG A 87 -2.52 7.80 7.52
C ARG A 87 -2.15 6.36 7.84
N PRO A 88 -2.30 5.95 9.11
CA PRO A 88 -2.05 4.58 9.51
C PRO A 88 -2.86 3.57 8.66
N GLY A 89 -2.19 2.56 8.14
CA GLY A 89 -2.81 1.52 7.32
C GLY A 89 -3.04 1.88 5.85
N LEU A 90 -2.54 3.03 5.35
CA LEU A 90 -2.70 3.46 3.96
C LEU A 90 -2.24 2.38 2.97
N LEU A 91 -1.00 1.92 3.08
CA LEU A 91 -0.44 0.89 2.19
C LEU A 91 -1.18 -0.45 2.27
N ALA A 92 -1.66 -0.83 3.45
CA ALA A 92 -2.46 -2.04 3.61
C ALA A 92 -3.82 -1.94 2.90
N ARG A 93 -4.45 -0.75 2.90
CA ARG A 93 -5.68 -0.48 2.14
C ARG A 93 -5.43 -0.55 0.64
N ILE A 94 -4.37 0.11 0.16
CA ILE A 94 -3.98 0.09 -1.26
C ILE A 94 -3.71 -1.34 -1.72
N GLY A 95 -2.91 -2.10 -0.96
CA GLY A 95 -2.61 -3.50 -1.28
C GLY A 95 -3.85 -4.39 -1.33
N ARG A 96 -4.82 -4.17 -0.42
CA ARG A 96 -6.12 -4.87 -0.45
C ARG A 96 -6.90 -4.55 -1.72
N ILE A 97 -6.97 -3.27 -2.12
CA ILE A 97 -7.65 -2.86 -3.35
C ILE A 97 -7.02 -3.53 -4.56
N PHE A 98 -5.68 -3.55 -4.67
CA PHE A 98 -4.99 -4.24 -5.76
C PHE A 98 -5.37 -5.71 -5.85
N MET A 99 -5.41 -6.37 -4.72
CA MET A 99 -5.75 -7.77 -4.65
C MET A 99 -7.22 -8.05 -5.01
N GLU A 100 -8.17 -7.23 -4.52
CA GLU A 100 -9.58 -7.33 -4.85
C GLU A 100 -9.85 -7.14 -6.35
N HIS A 101 -8.96 -6.43 -7.05
CA HIS A 101 -9.02 -6.21 -8.49
C HIS A 101 -8.16 -7.21 -9.30
N GLY A 102 -7.52 -8.18 -8.65
CA GLY A 102 -6.73 -9.21 -9.32
C GLY A 102 -5.49 -8.68 -10.04
N VAL A 103 -4.92 -7.57 -9.57
CA VAL A 103 -3.69 -6.99 -10.13
C VAL A 103 -2.48 -7.35 -9.28
N ASN A 104 -1.34 -7.57 -9.94
CA ASN A 104 -0.09 -7.94 -9.30
C ASN A 104 0.81 -6.73 -9.10
N LEU A 105 1.32 -6.55 -7.89
CA LEU A 105 2.30 -5.52 -7.56
C LEU A 105 3.71 -6.01 -7.91
N GLN A 106 4.38 -5.31 -8.82
CA GLN A 106 5.76 -5.59 -9.22
C GLN A 106 6.78 -4.79 -8.40
N ASN A 107 6.47 -3.53 -8.15
CA ASN A 107 7.34 -2.61 -7.40
C ASN A 107 6.52 -1.44 -6.85
N ALA A 108 7.06 -0.76 -5.85
CA ALA A 108 6.49 0.47 -5.32
C ALA A 108 7.58 1.48 -4.95
N ARG A 109 7.29 2.75 -5.14
CA ARG A 109 8.06 3.87 -4.61
C ARG A 109 7.15 4.63 -3.68
N ILE A 110 7.49 4.62 -2.41
CA ILE A 110 6.70 5.21 -1.33
C ILE A 110 7.42 6.47 -0.86
N ALA A 111 6.73 7.59 -0.86
CA ALA A 111 7.26 8.87 -0.40
C ALA A 111 6.22 9.61 0.43
N THR A 112 6.63 10.15 1.59
CA THR A 112 5.79 10.98 2.44
C THR A 112 6.42 12.35 2.56
N LEU A 113 5.67 13.39 2.18
CA LEU A 113 6.05 14.79 2.27
C LEU A 113 5.14 15.50 3.28
N GLY A 114 5.58 15.56 4.53
CA GLY A 114 4.75 16.04 5.63
C GLY A 114 3.58 15.09 5.88
N GLU A 115 2.37 15.54 5.58
CA GLU A 115 1.13 14.78 5.76
C GLU A 115 0.58 14.20 4.46
N ARG A 116 1.30 14.37 3.36
CA ARG A 116 0.93 13.93 2.02
C ARG A 116 1.77 12.74 1.63
N ALA A 117 1.11 11.62 1.30
CA ALA A 117 1.72 10.48 0.65
C ALA A 117 1.71 10.70 -0.87
N GLU A 118 2.85 10.46 -1.51
CA GLU A 118 3.03 10.48 -2.96
C GLU A 118 3.64 9.15 -3.39
N ASP A 119 2.79 8.18 -3.66
CA ASP A 119 3.18 6.80 -3.89
C ASP A 119 3.05 6.44 -5.37
N VAL A 120 4.02 5.69 -5.88
CA VAL A 120 4.01 5.16 -7.25
C VAL A 120 4.07 3.65 -7.19
N PHE A 121 3.08 2.99 -7.78
CA PHE A 121 2.99 1.54 -7.85
C PHE A 121 3.14 1.06 -9.30
N PHE A 122 3.86 -0.02 -9.47
CA PHE A 122 4.06 -0.67 -10.77
C PHE A 122 3.31 -1.99 -10.76
N LEU A 123 2.28 -2.09 -11.59
CA LEU A 123 1.33 -3.19 -11.58
C LEU A 123 1.35 -3.94 -12.92
N THR A 124 0.96 -5.21 -12.86
CA THR A 124 0.64 -6.04 -14.03
C THR A 124 -0.66 -6.81 -13.78
N ASP A 125 -1.21 -7.36 -14.84
CA ASP A 125 -2.27 -8.35 -14.74
C ASP A 125 -1.73 -9.74 -14.30
N SER A 126 -2.59 -10.75 -14.29
CA SER A 126 -2.22 -12.14 -13.96
C SER A 126 -1.27 -12.80 -14.97
N GLN A 127 -1.14 -12.24 -16.17
CA GLN A 127 -0.25 -12.69 -17.24
C GLN A 127 1.06 -11.89 -17.30
N GLN A 128 1.32 -11.06 -16.29
CA GLN A 128 2.48 -10.18 -16.21
C GLN A 128 2.54 -9.13 -17.34
N GLN A 129 1.38 -8.70 -17.84
CA GLN A 129 1.24 -7.68 -18.86
C GLN A 129 0.66 -6.38 -18.27
N PRO A 130 0.86 -5.23 -18.93
CA PRO A 130 0.18 -3.99 -18.55
C PRO A 130 -1.35 -4.17 -18.54
N LEU A 131 -2.03 -3.47 -17.65
CA LEU A 131 -3.49 -3.48 -17.61
C LEU A 131 -4.03 -2.87 -18.90
N SER A 132 -4.69 -3.68 -19.71
CA SER A 132 -5.24 -3.28 -21.01
C SER A 132 -6.76 -3.13 -21.03
N ASP A 133 -7.45 -3.66 -20.00
CA ASP A 133 -8.90 -3.56 -19.86
C ASP A 133 -9.29 -2.18 -19.28
N PRO A 134 -9.95 -1.30 -20.07
CA PRO A 134 -10.34 0.03 -19.62
C PRO A 134 -11.32 -0.01 -18.43
N GLU A 135 -12.22 -1.01 -18.39
CA GLU A 135 -13.18 -1.15 -17.30
C GLU A 135 -12.49 -1.52 -15.98
N LEU A 136 -11.50 -2.42 -16.03
CA LEU A 136 -10.67 -2.75 -14.86
C LEU A 136 -9.92 -1.51 -14.36
N CYS A 137 -9.29 -0.77 -15.28
CA CYS A 137 -8.56 0.45 -14.94
C CYS A 137 -9.47 1.50 -14.27
N GLU A 138 -10.67 1.70 -14.81
CA GLU A 138 -11.64 2.64 -14.24
C GLU A 138 -12.14 2.18 -12.86
N ARG A 139 -12.50 0.90 -12.71
CA ARG A 139 -12.91 0.34 -11.42
C ARG A 139 -11.82 0.48 -10.37
N LEU A 140 -10.56 0.17 -10.73
CA LEU A 140 -9.42 0.30 -9.85
C LEU A 140 -9.20 1.75 -9.40
N CYS A 141 -9.21 2.71 -10.32
CA CYS A 141 -9.07 4.12 -10.00
C CYS A 141 -10.20 4.63 -9.09
N ASN A 142 -11.44 4.23 -9.37
CA ASN A 142 -12.59 4.63 -8.58
C ASN A 142 -12.55 4.01 -7.17
N ALA A 143 -12.16 2.75 -7.05
CA ALA A 143 -12.00 2.08 -5.76
C ALA A 143 -10.90 2.77 -4.91
N LEU A 144 -9.75 3.09 -5.50
CA LEU A 144 -8.68 3.81 -4.84
C LEU A 144 -9.16 5.17 -4.33
N ARG A 145 -9.77 6.01 -5.20
CA ARG A 145 -10.29 7.32 -4.79
C ARG A 145 -11.31 7.20 -3.68
N THR A 146 -12.31 6.35 -3.84
CA THR A 146 -13.43 6.23 -2.88
C THR A 146 -12.97 5.69 -1.53
N GLN A 147 -12.16 4.64 -1.52
CA GLN A 147 -11.74 3.99 -0.27
C GLN A 147 -10.64 4.77 0.46
N LEU A 148 -9.83 5.56 -0.27
CA LEU A 148 -8.83 6.39 0.33
C LEU A 148 -9.37 7.76 0.79
N ASP A 149 -10.41 8.30 0.17
CA ASP A 149 -11.12 9.51 0.67
C ASP A 149 -12.16 9.16 1.75
N GLY A 150 -12.72 7.96 1.76
CA GLY A 150 -13.93 7.56 2.47
C GLY A 150 -13.88 7.56 4.00
N ASN A 151 -12.83 8.04 4.66
CA ASN A 151 -12.76 8.17 6.11
C ASN A 151 -12.89 9.63 6.62
N SER A 152 -13.26 10.57 5.75
CA SER A 152 -13.52 11.96 6.17
C SER A 152 -14.95 12.17 6.68
N THR A 153 -15.83 11.16 6.58
CA THR A 153 -17.26 11.29 6.95
C THR A 153 -17.68 10.26 7.99
N SER A 154 -17.19 10.41 9.21
CA SER A 154 -17.90 9.88 10.38
C SER A 154 -17.86 10.96 11.45
N ARG A 155 -18.99 11.67 11.53
CA ARG A 155 -19.34 12.55 12.64
C ARG A 155 -19.44 11.77 13.95
#